data_caca0c1476129bfd4c9eaa7ba7e44528
#
_entry.id   caca0c1476129bfd4c9eaa7ba7e44528
#
_cell.length_a   1.000
_cell.length_b   1.000
_cell.length_c   1.000
_cell.angle_alpha   90.00
_cell.angle_beta   90.00
_cell.angle_gamma   90.00
#
_symmetry.space_group_name_H-M   'P 1'
#
loop_
_entity.id
_entity.type
_entity.pdbx_description
1 polymer ?
#
loop_
_entity_poly.entity_id
_entity_poly.type
_entity_poly.pdbx_seq_one_letter_code
_entity_poly.pdbx_strand_id
1 'polypeptide(L)'
;RNKIDSIWMNVKPKEGLLTICHCCPCCCLWKVIPQLDDKISDKMHKLDGVEIAIDNSKCIDCMKCLNEICMSEAISFKDNAIQINQNKCRGCGLCVNICKQNAITLKYNDKSIDSIVNKLHNLVEL
;
A
#
# COMPACT_ATOMS: atom_id res chain seq x y z
N ARG A 1 -18.94 -6.86 9.68
CA ARG A 1 -18.51 -5.45 9.48
C ARG A 1 -17.55 -5.12 10.62
N ASN A 2 -16.24 -5.14 10.33
CA ASN A 2 -15.25 -4.70 11.31
C ASN A 2 -15.46 -3.19 11.53
N LYS A 3 -15.57 -2.78 12.78
CA LYS A 3 -15.59 -1.38 13.17
C LYS A 3 -14.30 -0.73 12.66
N ILE A 4 -14.46 0.28 11.84
CA ILE A 4 -13.36 1.13 11.40
C ILE A 4 -13.18 2.17 12.49
N ASP A 5 -12.21 1.94 13.37
CA ASP A 5 -11.81 2.94 14.33
C ASP A 5 -10.79 3.86 13.62
N SER A 6 -11.26 4.99 13.11
CA SER A 6 -10.39 6.08 12.71
C SER A 6 -9.86 6.73 13.98
N ILE A 7 -8.63 6.45 14.32
CA ILE A 7 -7.94 7.14 15.43
C ILE A 7 -7.50 8.50 14.90
N TRP A 8 -8.25 9.54 15.19
CA TRP A 8 -7.76 10.90 15.11
C TRP A 8 -6.87 11.13 16.32
N MET A 9 -5.57 10.96 16.14
CA MET A 9 -4.63 11.42 17.14
C MET A 9 -4.64 12.95 17.14
N ASN A 10 -4.62 13.53 18.33
CA ASN A 10 -4.58 14.98 18.55
C ASN A 10 -3.14 15.48 18.28
N VAL A 11 -2.74 15.34 17.02
CA VAL A 11 -1.40 15.65 16.55
C VAL A 11 -1.45 17.03 15.91
N LYS A 12 -0.60 17.94 16.37
CA LYS A 12 -0.42 19.25 15.73
C LYS A 12 0.62 19.12 14.62
N PRO A 13 0.22 19.04 13.33
CA PRO A 13 1.19 18.95 12.25
C PRO A 13 1.93 20.29 12.09
N LYS A 14 3.25 20.25 12.02
CA LYS A 14 4.07 21.41 11.70
C LYS A 14 4.02 21.74 10.21
N GLU A 15 4.09 20.71 9.36
CA GLU A 15 4.11 20.84 7.91
C GLU A 15 3.34 19.67 7.26
N GLY A 16 2.05 19.66 7.34
CA GLY A 16 1.23 18.61 6.71
C GLY A 16 0.32 17.85 7.66
N LEU A 17 -0.38 16.89 7.12
CA LEU A 17 -1.34 16.06 7.83
C LEU A 17 -0.87 14.60 7.81
N LEU A 18 -0.67 14.01 8.98
CA LEU A 18 -0.48 12.57 9.12
C LEU A 18 -1.83 11.91 9.38
N THR A 19 -2.22 10.98 8.51
CA THR A 19 -3.44 10.21 8.67
C THR A 19 -3.13 8.72 8.66
N ILE A 20 -3.55 8.01 9.71
CA ILE A 20 -3.50 6.55 9.77
C ILE A 20 -4.91 6.04 9.51
N CYS A 21 -5.07 5.26 8.44
CA CYS A 21 -6.36 4.73 8.02
C CYS A 21 -6.42 3.22 8.17
N HIS A 22 -7.53 2.74 8.72
CA HIS A 22 -7.95 1.35 8.66
C HIS A 22 -9.24 1.28 7.83
N CYS A 23 -9.11 1.04 6.53
CA CYS A 23 -10.24 1.12 5.61
C CYS A 23 -10.58 -0.24 5.00
N CYS A 24 -11.87 -0.40 4.67
CA CYS A 24 -12.30 -1.48 3.79
C CYS A 24 -12.12 -1.08 2.31
N PRO A 25 -12.02 -2.04 1.39
CA PRO A 25 -11.85 -1.74 -0.04
C PRO A 25 -13.06 -1.05 -0.69
N CYS A 26 -14.22 -1.01 -0.02
CA CYS A 26 -15.46 -0.50 -0.62
C CYS A 26 -15.52 1.05 -0.69
N CYS A 27 -14.93 1.76 0.27
CA CYS A 27 -15.03 3.22 0.38
C CYS A 27 -13.72 3.90 0.78
N CYS A 28 -12.61 3.21 0.60
CA CYS A 28 -11.29 3.73 0.93
C CYS A 28 -10.93 4.94 0.05
N LEU A 29 -10.60 6.07 0.66
CA LEU A 29 -10.17 7.27 -0.07
C LEU A 29 -8.91 7.01 -0.91
N TRP A 30 -8.00 6.16 -0.44
CA TRP A 30 -6.81 5.72 -1.20
C TRP A 30 -7.16 4.95 -2.47
N LYS A 31 -8.35 4.36 -2.53
CA LYS A 31 -8.87 3.71 -3.74
C LYS A 31 -9.60 4.72 -4.64
N VAL A 32 -10.45 5.55 -4.05
CA VAL A 32 -11.39 6.40 -4.78
C VAL A 32 -10.70 7.63 -5.36
N ILE A 33 -9.93 8.35 -4.54
CA ILE A 33 -9.30 9.63 -4.96
C ILE A 33 -8.40 9.48 -6.18
N PRO A 34 -7.52 8.45 -6.28
CA PRO A 34 -6.69 8.28 -7.48
C PRO A 34 -7.48 8.01 -8.77
N GLN A 35 -8.74 7.58 -8.68
CA GLN A 35 -9.59 7.36 -9.83
C GLN A 35 -10.27 8.65 -10.32
N LEU A 36 -10.25 9.71 -9.51
CA LEU A 36 -10.88 10.98 -9.85
C LEU A 36 -9.97 11.89 -10.68
N ASP A 37 -8.66 11.81 -10.45
CA ASP A 37 -7.69 12.67 -11.13
C ASP A 37 -6.28 12.02 -11.12
N ASP A 38 -5.68 11.91 -12.31
CA ASP A 38 -4.34 11.35 -12.50
C ASP A 38 -3.26 12.14 -11.73
N LYS A 39 -3.38 13.46 -11.64
CA LYS A 39 -2.44 14.30 -10.91
C LYS A 39 -2.44 14.03 -9.41
N ILE A 40 -3.58 13.63 -8.87
CA ILE A 40 -3.70 13.21 -7.47
C ILE A 40 -3.14 11.80 -7.31
N SER A 41 -3.45 10.92 -8.26
CA SER A 41 -2.89 9.57 -8.28
C SER A 41 -1.37 9.56 -8.25
N ASP A 42 -0.75 10.43 -9.03
CA ASP A 42 0.71 10.56 -9.11
C ASP A 42 1.37 11.04 -7.82
N LYS A 43 0.63 11.74 -6.97
CA LYS A 43 1.10 12.19 -5.65
C LYS A 43 0.89 11.17 -4.52
N MET A 44 0.08 10.15 -4.76
CA MET A 44 -0.22 9.12 -3.77
C MET A 44 0.71 7.92 -3.95
N HIS A 45 1.90 7.98 -3.38
CA HIS A 45 2.90 6.92 -3.47
C HIS A 45 2.91 6.04 -2.21
N LYS A 46 3.41 4.82 -2.35
CA LYS A 46 3.86 4.02 -1.21
C LYS A 46 5.10 4.68 -0.59
N LEU A 47 5.42 4.29 0.64
CA LEU A 47 6.63 4.76 1.32
C LEU A 47 7.87 4.42 0.49
N ASP A 48 8.81 5.36 0.43
CA ASP A 48 10.10 5.15 -0.22
C ASP A 48 10.82 3.95 0.38
N GLY A 49 11.44 3.12 -0.47
CA GLY A 49 12.13 1.91 -0.03
C GLY A 49 11.22 0.73 0.33
N VAL A 50 9.90 0.85 0.14
CA VAL A 50 8.96 -0.26 0.25
C VAL A 50 8.66 -0.83 -1.13
N GLU A 51 8.79 -2.13 -1.29
CA GLU A 51 8.52 -2.87 -2.52
C GLU A 51 7.68 -4.12 -2.21
N ILE A 52 6.69 -4.40 -3.04
CA ILE A 52 6.01 -5.69 -3.06
C ILE A 52 6.61 -6.53 -4.17
N ALA A 53 7.36 -7.56 -3.80
CA ALA A 53 8.00 -8.47 -4.74
C ALA A 53 7.22 -9.77 -4.88
N ILE A 54 7.28 -10.38 -6.08
CA ILE A 54 6.72 -11.69 -6.33
C ILE A 54 7.80 -12.66 -6.79
N ASP A 55 7.73 -13.88 -6.27
CA ASP A 55 8.51 -15.04 -6.68
C ASP A 55 7.59 -15.96 -7.49
N ASN A 56 7.66 -15.85 -8.81
CA ASN A 56 6.81 -16.63 -9.70
C ASN A 56 7.12 -18.15 -9.64
N SER A 57 8.27 -18.57 -9.10
CA SER A 57 8.60 -19.99 -8.92
C SER A 57 7.74 -20.63 -7.82
N LYS A 58 7.26 -19.83 -6.87
CA LYS A 58 6.35 -20.27 -5.79
C LYS A 58 4.89 -20.01 -6.11
N CYS A 59 4.62 -19.24 -7.17
CA CYS A 59 3.26 -18.92 -7.57
C CYS A 59 2.60 -20.16 -8.20
N ILE A 60 1.38 -20.47 -7.76
CA ILE A 60 0.55 -21.54 -8.31
C ILE A 60 -0.61 -21.00 -9.14
N ASP A 61 -0.53 -19.77 -9.58
CA ASP A 61 -1.53 -19.09 -10.42
C ASP A 61 -2.97 -19.18 -9.91
N CYS A 62 -3.15 -19.16 -8.60
CA CYS A 62 -4.48 -19.25 -7.98
C CYS A 62 -5.31 -17.96 -8.13
N MET A 63 -4.77 -16.91 -8.69
CA MET A 63 -5.39 -15.60 -9.02
C MET A 63 -6.04 -14.86 -7.85
N LYS A 64 -5.86 -15.30 -6.61
CA LYS A 64 -6.48 -14.66 -5.43
C LYS A 64 -6.01 -13.23 -5.19
N CYS A 65 -4.76 -12.93 -5.54
CA CYS A 65 -4.20 -11.59 -5.41
C CYS A 65 -4.73 -10.60 -6.47
N LEU A 66 -5.28 -11.11 -7.59
CA LEU A 66 -5.92 -10.31 -8.63
C LEU A 66 -7.37 -9.98 -8.32
N ASN A 67 -8.10 -10.94 -7.70
CA ASN A 67 -9.53 -10.83 -7.50
C ASN A 67 -9.84 -9.88 -6.34
N GLU A 68 -10.14 -8.63 -6.66
CA GLU A 68 -10.68 -7.58 -5.76
C GLU A 68 -9.80 -7.21 -4.53
N ILE A 69 -8.64 -7.85 -4.37
CA ILE A 69 -7.76 -7.60 -3.22
C ILE A 69 -6.92 -6.34 -3.44
N CYS A 70 -6.42 -6.13 -4.66
CA CYS A 70 -5.59 -4.99 -4.97
C CYS A 70 -6.43 -3.75 -5.22
N MET A 71 -6.56 -2.90 -4.19
CA MET A 71 -7.34 -1.66 -4.27
C MET A 71 -6.83 -0.68 -5.34
N SER A 72 -5.54 -0.74 -5.69
CA SER A 72 -4.91 0.15 -6.68
C SER A 72 -4.77 -0.48 -8.06
N GLU A 73 -5.32 -1.69 -8.26
CA GLU A 73 -5.23 -2.42 -9.52
C GLU A 73 -3.78 -2.54 -10.04
N ALA A 74 -2.84 -2.67 -9.10
CA ALA A 74 -1.41 -2.76 -9.39
C ALA A 74 -0.96 -4.16 -9.81
N ILE A 75 -1.80 -5.19 -9.64
CA ILE A 75 -1.48 -6.59 -9.96
C ILE A 75 -2.14 -6.95 -11.27
N SER A 76 -1.39 -7.57 -12.15
CA SER A 76 -1.87 -8.08 -13.44
C SER A 76 -1.29 -9.46 -13.72
N PHE A 77 -1.99 -10.24 -14.55
CA PHE A 77 -1.47 -11.48 -15.10
C PHE A 77 -1.10 -11.25 -16.55
N LYS A 78 0.17 -11.33 -16.88
CA LYS A 78 0.70 -11.14 -18.22
C LYS A 78 1.85 -12.11 -18.46
N ASP A 79 2.01 -12.55 -19.69
CA ASP A 79 3.09 -13.47 -20.12
C ASP A 79 3.17 -14.72 -19.23
N ASN A 80 2.02 -15.25 -18.85
CA ASN A 80 1.87 -16.42 -18.00
C ASN A 80 2.50 -16.25 -16.59
N ALA A 81 2.55 -15.00 -16.09
CA ALA A 81 3.09 -14.66 -14.78
C ALA A 81 2.31 -13.52 -14.11
N ILE A 82 2.30 -13.53 -12.80
CA ILE A 82 1.79 -12.41 -12.02
C ILE A 82 2.84 -11.29 -12.04
N GLN A 83 2.41 -10.08 -12.36
CA GLN A 83 3.26 -8.89 -12.37
C GLN A 83 2.67 -7.82 -11.45
N ILE A 84 3.54 -7.09 -10.78
CA ILE A 84 3.17 -6.01 -9.86
C ILE A 84 3.73 -4.68 -10.36
N ASN A 85 2.84 -3.77 -10.75
CA ASN A 85 3.22 -2.42 -11.12
C ASN A 85 3.56 -1.61 -9.86
N GLN A 86 4.85 -1.35 -9.63
CA GLN A 86 5.33 -0.66 -8.44
C GLN A 86 4.85 0.79 -8.33
N ASN A 87 4.58 1.45 -9.46
CA ASN A 87 4.10 2.85 -9.48
C ASN A 87 2.63 2.94 -9.04
N LYS A 88 1.81 1.95 -9.42
CA LYS A 88 0.42 1.85 -8.96
C LYS A 88 0.30 1.27 -7.56
N CYS A 89 1.26 0.45 -7.13
CA CYS A 89 1.22 -0.23 -5.85
C CYS A 89 1.28 0.77 -4.69
N ARG A 90 0.37 0.66 -3.73
CA ARG A 90 0.32 1.50 -2.52
C ARG A 90 1.02 0.88 -1.31
N GLY A 91 1.64 -0.28 -1.46
CA GLY A 91 2.39 -0.93 -0.38
C GLY A 91 1.53 -1.45 0.78
N CYS A 92 0.21 -1.61 0.60
CA CYS A 92 -0.72 -1.98 1.67
C CYS A 92 -0.56 -3.40 2.23
N GLY A 93 0.15 -4.29 1.53
CA GLY A 93 0.45 -5.66 1.98
C GLY A 93 -0.69 -6.67 1.90
N LEU A 94 -1.90 -6.30 1.47
CA LEU A 94 -3.05 -7.22 1.41
C LEU A 94 -2.77 -8.47 0.56
N CYS A 95 -2.08 -8.29 -0.57
CA CYS A 95 -1.70 -9.40 -1.45
C CYS A 95 -0.68 -10.35 -0.80
N VAL A 96 0.18 -9.84 0.09
CA VAL A 96 1.11 -10.66 0.87
C VAL A 96 0.33 -11.57 1.83
N ASN A 97 -0.62 -11.00 2.56
CA ASN A 97 -1.42 -11.73 3.55
C ASN A 97 -2.30 -12.82 2.93
N ILE A 98 -2.82 -12.61 1.72
CA ILE A 98 -3.69 -13.59 1.07
C ILE A 98 -2.91 -14.70 0.35
N CYS A 99 -1.63 -14.49 0.09
CA CYS A 99 -0.79 -15.45 -0.63
C CYS A 99 -0.37 -16.61 0.27
N LYS A 100 -1.11 -17.70 0.25
CA LYS A 100 -0.81 -18.91 1.06
C LYS A 100 0.52 -19.59 0.69
N GLN A 101 1.03 -19.34 -0.51
CA GLN A 101 2.30 -19.87 -0.99
C GLN A 101 3.50 -19.00 -0.61
N ASN A 102 3.28 -17.89 0.09
CA ASN A 102 4.33 -16.92 0.39
C ASN A 102 5.12 -16.48 -0.86
N ALA A 103 4.48 -16.52 -2.04
CA ALA A 103 5.06 -16.09 -3.29
C ALA A 103 5.18 -14.57 -3.37
N ILE A 104 4.34 -13.84 -2.63
CA ILE A 104 4.38 -12.37 -2.58
C ILE A 104 4.97 -11.95 -1.24
N THR A 105 5.96 -11.07 -1.29
CA THR A 105 6.66 -10.58 -0.10
C THR A 105 6.74 -9.06 -0.11
N LEU A 106 6.68 -8.47 1.07
CA LEU A 106 6.97 -7.05 1.27
C LEU A 106 8.44 -6.92 1.65
N LYS A 107 9.16 -6.15 0.84
CA LYS A 107 10.56 -5.78 1.10
C LYS A 107 10.61 -4.32 1.52
N TYR A 108 11.47 -3.99 2.43
CA TYR A 108 11.73 -2.62 2.86
C TYR A 108 13.21 -2.43 3.16
N ASN A 109 13.64 -1.17 3.10
CA ASN A 109 15.00 -0.79 3.43
C ASN A 109 14.99 -0.06 4.79
N ASP A 110 15.77 -0.55 5.75
CA ASP A 110 15.83 0.03 7.11
C ASP A 110 16.19 1.52 7.09
N LYS A 111 17.12 1.94 6.23
CA LYS A 111 17.47 3.37 6.07
C LYS A 111 16.27 4.22 5.62
N SER A 112 15.37 3.65 4.83
CA SER A 112 14.15 4.36 4.40
C SER A 112 13.17 4.51 5.55
N ILE A 113 13.06 3.52 6.43
CA ILE A 113 12.23 3.59 7.63
C ILE A 113 12.77 4.67 8.56
N ASP A 114 14.06 4.71 8.84
CA ASP A 114 14.68 5.73 9.68
C ASP A 114 14.45 7.15 9.10
N SER A 115 14.58 7.31 7.79
CA SER A 115 14.29 8.58 7.11
C SER A 115 12.83 9.01 7.29
N ILE A 116 11.89 8.07 7.22
CA ILE A 116 10.46 8.34 7.41
C ILE A 116 10.19 8.70 8.87
N VAL A 117 10.73 7.95 9.81
CA VAL A 117 10.61 8.23 11.25
C VAL A 117 11.13 9.62 11.56
N ASN A 118 12.30 9.99 11.04
CA ASN A 118 12.87 11.33 11.22
C ASN A 118 12.00 12.44 10.59
N LYS A 119 11.43 12.19 9.41
CA LYS A 119 10.46 13.13 8.81
C LYS A 119 9.22 13.29 9.68
N LEU A 120 8.68 12.18 10.21
CA LEU A 120 7.51 12.21 11.09
C LEU A 120 7.80 12.96 12.40
N HIS A 121 8.95 12.76 13.01
CA HIS A 121 9.37 13.51 14.19
C HIS A 121 9.41 15.02 13.96
N ASN A 122 9.79 15.46 12.76
CA ASN A 122 9.82 16.87 12.41
C ASN A 122 8.42 17.45 12.09
N LEU A 123 7.47 16.61 11.72
CA LEU A 123 6.10 17.02 11.35
C LEU A 123 5.14 17.02 12.55
N VAL A 124 5.48 16.29 13.62
CA VAL A 124 4.61 16.05 14.75
C VAL A 124 5.27 16.57 16.02
N GLU A 125 4.54 17.35 16.81
CA GLU A 125 4.91 17.67 18.18
C GLU A 125 4.44 16.54 19.09
N LEU A 126 5.35 15.79 19.65
CA LEU A 126 5.11 14.77 20.68
C LEU A 126 5.18 15.38 22.06
#